data_773d1aacc3c10cde5e22c8565a19267b
#
_entry.id   773d1aacc3c10cde5e22c8565a19267b
#
_cell.length_a   1.000
_cell.length_b   1.000
_cell.length_c   1.000
_cell.angle_alpha   90.00
_cell.angle_beta   90.00
_cell.angle_gamma   90.00
#
_symmetry.space_group_name_H-M   'P 1'
#
loop_
_entity.id
_entity.type
_entity.pdbx_description
1 polymer ?
#
loop_
_entity_poly.entity_id
_entity_poly.type
_entity_poly.pdbx_seq_one_letter_code
_entity_poly.pdbx_strand_id
1 'polypeptide(L)'
;NEVFKSDFPREYQTWTETAKTDFQSEFNGNVAVDVLEQRPEMVVLWAGYAFSKDYSTPRGHMHAIEDITATLRTGAPATATDGPQPSTCWTCKSPDVPRMMEAIGVDAFYNNKWGALGDEIVNPIGCADCHEPENMNLHISRPALIEAFERQGKDITKATPQEMRSLVCAQCHVEYYFKGDGKYLTFPWDKGFTVEDMEAYYDEAGFYDYIHKLSRTPILKAQHPDFEIAQMGIHGQRGVSCADCHMPYKSEGGVKFSDHHIQSPLAMID
;
A
#
# COMPACT_ATOMS: atom_id res chain seq x y z
N ASN A 1 9.85 -13.63 6.84
CA ASN A 1 11.04 -12.77 6.76
C ASN A 1 12.26 -13.42 7.42
N GLU A 2 12.14 -14.11 8.56
CA GLU A 2 13.26 -14.75 9.29
C GLU A 2 14.12 -15.70 8.44
N VAL A 3 13.54 -16.36 7.45
CA VAL A 3 14.26 -17.28 6.56
C VAL A 3 15.36 -16.60 5.75
N PHE A 4 15.24 -15.29 5.49
CA PHE A 4 16.22 -14.52 4.72
C PHE A 4 17.36 -13.93 5.54
N LYS A 5 17.28 -14.02 6.87
CA LYS A 5 18.25 -13.43 7.80
C LYS A 5 19.67 -13.94 7.63
N SER A 6 19.83 -15.23 7.33
CA SER A 6 21.14 -15.86 7.17
C SER A 6 21.84 -15.43 5.88
N ASP A 7 21.07 -15.30 4.80
CA ASP A 7 21.61 -15.06 3.45
C ASP A 7 21.75 -13.58 3.13
N PHE A 8 20.88 -12.74 3.73
CA PHE A 8 20.83 -11.28 3.54
C PHE A 8 20.84 -10.53 4.88
N PRO A 9 21.88 -10.68 5.72
CA PRO A 9 21.87 -10.17 7.09
C PRO A 9 21.83 -8.63 7.18
N ARG A 10 22.42 -7.90 6.23
CA ARG A 10 22.42 -6.42 6.20
C ARG A 10 21.05 -5.87 5.85
N GLU A 11 20.47 -6.41 4.79
CA GLU A 11 19.14 -6.06 4.32
C GLU A 11 18.09 -6.41 5.39
N TYR A 12 18.21 -7.58 6.00
CA TYR A 12 17.34 -8.00 7.10
C TYR A 12 17.47 -7.06 8.30
N GLN A 13 18.70 -6.68 8.68
CA GLN A 13 18.93 -5.75 9.80
C GLN A 13 18.27 -4.39 9.54
N THR A 14 18.48 -3.81 8.36
CA THR A 14 17.86 -2.52 8.02
C THR A 14 16.35 -2.63 7.88
N TRP A 15 15.82 -3.75 7.37
CA TRP A 15 14.38 -4.00 7.38
C TRP A 15 13.77 -4.04 8.80
N THR A 16 14.47 -4.64 9.79
CA THR A 16 13.97 -4.64 11.18
C THR A 16 13.86 -3.23 11.77
N GLU A 17 14.56 -2.26 11.22
CA GLU A 17 14.47 -0.86 11.65
C GLU A 17 13.14 -0.20 11.27
N THR A 18 12.36 -0.78 10.35
CA THR A 18 10.98 -0.33 10.08
C THR A 18 10.05 -0.45 11.29
N ALA A 19 10.47 -1.14 12.35
CA ALA A 19 9.77 -1.16 13.64
C ALA A 19 9.93 0.14 14.45
N LYS A 20 10.90 0.99 14.13
CA LYS A 20 11.09 2.29 14.80
C LYS A 20 9.95 3.24 14.46
N THR A 21 9.44 3.96 15.46
CA THR A 21 8.31 4.88 15.34
C THR A 21 8.64 6.23 15.99
N ASP A 22 9.84 6.74 15.77
CA ASP A 22 10.45 7.88 16.47
C ASP A 22 10.72 9.09 15.57
N PHE A 23 10.35 9.02 14.29
CA PHE A 23 10.54 10.10 13.34
C PHE A 23 9.23 10.82 13.01
N GLN A 24 9.24 12.15 13.13
CA GLN A 24 8.14 13.03 12.72
C GLN A 24 8.68 14.33 12.14
N SER A 25 8.06 14.79 11.06
CA SER A 25 8.33 16.09 10.43
C SER A 25 7.03 16.83 10.13
N GLU A 26 7.11 18.05 9.59
CA GLU A 26 5.95 18.79 9.09
C GLU A 26 5.23 18.07 7.92
N PHE A 27 5.92 17.16 7.22
CA PHE A 27 5.41 16.37 6.11
C PHE A 27 4.98 14.95 6.54
N ASN A 28 4.77 14.72 7.85
CA ASN A 28 4.46 13.43 8.43
C ASN A 28 5.71 12.61 8.81
N GLY A 29 5.52 11.34 9.16
CA GLY A 29 6.58 10.44 9.62
C GLY A 29 6.06 9.04 9.93
N ASN A 30 6.67 8.38 10.90
CA ASN A 30 6.27 7.02 11.35
C ASN A 30 5.78 6.98 12.82
N VAL A 31 5.59 8.14 13.44
CA VAL A 31 4.92 8.26 14.75
C VAL A 31 3.42 8.08 14.55
N ALA A 32 2.79 7.26 15.40
CA ALA A 32 1.34 7.12 15.40
C ALA A 32 0.69 8.45 15.85
N VAL A 33 -0.16 9.00 15.00
CA VAL A 33 -0.88 10.26 15.26
C VAL A 33 -2.36 10.04 15.06
N ASP A 34 -3.17 10.39 16.07
CA ASP A 34 -4.62 10.50 15.93
C ASP A 34 -4.93 11.82 15.21
N VAL A 35 -5.30 11.72 13.94
CA VAL A 35 -5.60 12.89 13.10
C VAL A 35 -6.87 13.59 13.57
N LEU A 36 -7.84 12.87 14.12
CA LEU A 36 -9.09 13.46 14.60
C LEU A 36 -8.90 14.24 15.93
N GLU A 37 -7.93 13.82 16.75
CA GLU A 37 -7.54 14.59 17.94
C GLU A 37 -6.86 15.90 17.56
N GLN A 38 -5.93 15.83 16.60
CA GLN A 38 -5.19 17.01 16.13
C GLN A 38 -6.04 17.96 15.28
N ARG A 39 -6.98 17.40 14.50
CA ARG A 39 -7.81 18.11 13.53
C ARG A 39 -9.27 17.68 13.63
N PRO A 40 -10.00 18.09 14.68
CA PRO A 40 -11.38 17.66 14.91
C PRO A 40 -12.36 18.07 13.80
N GLU A 41 -12.03 19.08 12.98
CA GLU A 41 -12.80 19.45 11.79
C GLU A 41 -12.87 18.31 10.75
N MET A 42 -11.91 17.39 10.76
CA MET A 42 -11.90 16.22 9.87
C MET A 42 -13.09 15.28 10.14
N VAL A 43 -13.66 15.28 11.34
CA VAL A 43 -14.89 14.52 11.64
C VAL A 43 -16.05 14.98 10.74
N VAL A 44 -16.14 16.30 10.48
CA VAL A 44 -17.15 16.87 9.60
C VAL A 44 -16.83 16.58 8.13
N LEU A 45 -15.56 16.74 7.75
CA LEU A 45 -15.11 16.43 6.37
C LEU A 45 -15.42 14.97 5.97
N TRP A 46 -15.21 14.03 6.89
CA TRP A 46 -15.47 12.61 6.68
C TRP A 46 -16.88 12.15 7.10
N ALA A 47 -17.81 13.06 7.31
CA ALA A 47 -19.14 12.71 7.80
C ALA A 47 -19.89 11.75 6.85
N GLY A 48 -20.12 10.53 7.30
CA GLY A 48 -20.70 9.43 6.51
C GLY A 48 -19.70 8.36 6.09
N TYR A 49 -18.41 8.61 6.27
CA TYR A 49 -17.34 7.66 6.02
C TYR A 49 -16.67 7.20 7.32
N ALA A 50 -16.00 6.05 7.29
CA ALA A 50 -15.41 5.45 8.49
C ALA A 50 -14.32 6.30 9.14
N PHE A 51 -13.64 7.16 8.38
CA PHE A 51 -12.61 8.08 8.88
C PHE A 51 -13.13 9.15 9.82
N SER A 52 -14.44 9.41 9.85
CA SER A 52 -15.03 10.29 10.84
C SER A 52 -15.03 9.70 12.26
N LYS A 53 -14.72 8.42 12.42
CA LYS A 53 -14.71 7.71 13.70
C LYS A 53 -13.31 7.35 14.17
N ASP A 54 -12.42 7.13 13.22
CA ASP A 54 -11.05 6.71 13.48
C ASP A 54 -10.18 7.02 12.25
N TYR A 55 -9.22 7.91 12.44
CA TYR A 55 -8.29 8.30 11.40
C TYR A 55 -6.91 8.54 12.01
N SER A 56 -6.06 7.53 11.95
CA SER A 56 -4.69 7.56 12.44
C SER A 56 -3.69 7.39 11.32
N THR A 57 -2.50 7.99 11.46
CA THR A 57 -1.41 7.79 10.51
C THR A 57 -0.79 6.41 10.68
N PRO A 58 -0.38 5.73 9.59
CA PRO A 58 0.31 4.44 9.67
C PRO A 58 1.74 4.63 10.17
N ARG A 59 2.27 3.60 10.86
CA ARG A 59 3.63 3.63 11.44
C ARG A 59 4.73 3.02 10.54
N GLY A 60 4.35 2.40 9.45
CA GLY A 60 5.27 1.73 8.51
C GLY A 60 5.05 0.23 8.38
N HIS A 61 5.84 -0.41 7.53
CA HIS A 61 5.62 -1.77 7.04
C HIS A 61 5.56 -2.83 8.14
N MET A 62 6.42 -2.74 9.15
CA MET A 62 6.44 -3.70 10.26
C MET A 62 5.14 -3.70 11.08
N HIS A 63 4.43 -2.59 11.11
CA HIS A 63 3.20 -2.41 11.88
C HIS A 63 1.92 -2.56 11.04
N ALA A 64 2.03 -2.95 9.76
CA ALA A 64 0.88 -2.94 8.84
C ALA A 64 -0.30 -3.80 9.32
N ILE A 65 -0.06 -4.97 9.92
CA ILE A 65 -1.10 -5.83 10.49
C ILE A 65 -1.65 -5.24 11.78
N GLU A 66 -0.76 -4.81 12.68
CA GLU A 66 -1.15 -4.25 13.97
C GLU A 66 -2.01 -3.00 13.77
N ASP A 67 -1.56 -2.07 12.93
CA ASP A 67 -2.27 -0.81 12.69
C ASP A 67 -3.65 -1.03 12.09
N ILE A 68 -3.79 -1.92 11.09
CA ILE A 68 -5.10 -2.16 10.49
C ILE A 68 -6.05 -2.91 11.41
N THR A 69 -5.55 -3.79 12.28
CA THR A 69 -6.40 -4.49 13.25
C THR A 69 -6.73 -3.64 14.47
N ALA A 70 -5.94 -2.63 14.78
CA ALA A 70 -6.20 -1.68 15.87
C ALA A 70 -7.25 -0.62 15.52
N THR A 71 -7.54 -0.38 14.22
CA THR A 71 -8.49 0.66 13.83
C THR A 71 -9.94 0.25 14.08
N LEU A 72 -10.79 1.22 14.47
CA LEU A 72 -12.24 1.00 14.62
C LEU A 72 -12.95 0.70 13.28
N ARG A 73 -12.30 0.98 12.16
CA ARG A 73 -12.82 0.74 10.80
C ARG A 73 -12.84 -0.75 10.44
N THR A 74 -11.84 -1.47 10.85
CA THR A 74 -11.64 -2.90 10.56
C THR A 74 -11.71 -3.75 11.83
N GLY A 75 -10.94 -3.38 12.85
CA GLY A 75 -10.79 -4.14 14.08
C GLY A 75 -10.03 -5.46 13.89
N ALA A 76 -9.67 -6.10 15.01
CA ALA A 76 -9.15 -7.45 15.00
C ALA A 76 -10.31 -8.43 14.75
N PRO A 77 -10.26 -9.29 13.73
CA PRO A 77 -11.32 -10.27 13.47
C PRO A 77 -11.30 -11.36 14.55
N ALA A 78 -12.43 -11.56 15.20
CA ALA A 78 -12.63 -12.66 16.17
C ALA A 78 -13.34 -13.88 15.55
N THR A 79 -14.05 -13.67 14.43
CA THR A 79 -14.71 -14.74 13.66
C THR A 79 -14.56 -14.50 12.16
N ALA A 80 -14.74 -15.55 11.36
CA ALA A 80 -14.67 -15.48 9.90
C ALA A 80 -15.69 -14.52 9.25
N THR A 81 -16.72 -14.11 10.00
CA THR A 81 -17.79 -13.21 9.53
C THR A 81 -17.63 -11.77 10.02
N ASP A 82 -16.62 -11.49 10.82
CA ASP A 82 -16.42 -10.18 11.42
C ASP A 82 -15.96 -9.12 10.41
N GLY A 83 -16.25 -7.89 10.79
CA GLY A 83 -15.85 -6.66 10.12
C GLY A 83 -16.77 -6.27 8.96
N PRO A 84 -16.96 -4.96 8.77
CA PRO A 84 -17.73 -4.41 7.66
C PRO A 84 -16.92 -4.40 6.36
N GLN A 85 -15.60 -4.56 6.45
CA GLN A 85 -14.68 -4.45 5.33
C GLN A 85 -14.56 -5.78 4.56
N PRO A 86 -14.30 -5.74 3.25
CA PRO A 86 -13.94 -6.92 2.48
C PRO A 86 -12.49 -7.34 2.77
N SER A 87 -12.16 -8.58 2.47
CA SER A 87 -10.78 -9.09 2.57
C SER A 87 -9.81 -8.40 1.60
N THR A 88 -10.31 -7.68 0.60
CA THR A 88 -9.52 -6.81 -0.28
C THR A 88 -8.61 -5.85 0.50
N CYS A 89 -9.04 -5.39 1.68
CA CYS A 89 -8.22 -4.53 2.55
C CYS A 89 -6.90 -5.17 3.00
N TRP A 90 -6.79 -6.51 3.02
CA TRP A 90 -5.56 -7.21 3.34
C TRP A 90 -4.48 -7.10 2.26
N THR A 91 -4.85 -6.82 1.00
CA THR A 91 -3.95 -6.90 -0.17
C THR A 91 -2.61 -6.19 0.02
N CYS A 92 -2.61 -5.04 0.70
CA CYS A 92 -1.44 -4.19 0.92
C CYS A 92 -0.87 -4.31 2.35
N LYS A 93 -1.00 -5.47 3.01
CA LYS A 93 -0.65 -5.61 4.43
C LYS A 93 0.33 -6.74 4.73
N SER A 94 0.52 -7.70 3.81
CA SER A 94 1.26 -8.93 4.16
C SER A 94 1.76 -9.70 2.94
N PRO A 95 2.91 -10.36 3.06
CA PRO A 95 3.39 -11.34 2.07
C PRO A 95 2.56 -12.64 2.08
N ASP A 96 1.65 -12.83 3.04
CA ASP A 96 0.73 -13.97 3.05
C ASP A 96 -0.35 -13.86 1.96
N VAL A 97 -0.61 -12.65 1.44
CA VAL A 97 -1.67 -12.39 0.46
C VAL A 97 -1.51 -13.16 -0.85
N PRO A 98 -0.35 -13.17 -1.53
CA PRO A 98 -0.18 -13.96 -2.75
C PRO A 98 -0.43 -15.44 -2.53
N ARG A 99 0.04 -16.00 -1.43
CA ARG A 99 -0.23 -17.40 -1.04
C ARG A 99 -1.72 -17.68 -0.90
N MET A 100 -2.45 -16.76 -0.29
CA MET A 100 -3.91 -16.91 -0.13
C MET A 100 -4.64 -16.75 -1.47
N MET A 101 -4.23 -15.82 -2.30
CA MET A 101 -4.77 -15.66 -3.66
C MET A 101 -4.54 -16.91 -4.52
N GLU A 102 -3.38 -17.55 -4.39
CA GLU A 102 -3.10 -18.82 -5.05
C GLU A 102 -3.98 -19.96 -4.53
N ALA A 103 -4.16 -20.04 -3.22
CA ALA A 103 -4.90 -21.13 -2.58
C ALA A 103 -6.41 -21.11 -2.85
N ILE A 104 -7.04 -19.94 -2.89
CA ILE A 104 -8.51 -19.81 -3.02
C ILE A 104 -8.96 -19.10 -4.28
N GLY A 105 -8.05 -18.55 -5.08
CA GLY A 105 -8.34 -17.72 -6.26
C GLY A 105 -8.51 -16.24 -5.91
N VAL A 106 -8.10 -15.37 -6.84
CA VAL A 106 -8.10 -13.90 -6.65
C VAL A 106 -9.51 -13.36 -6.42
N ASP A 107 -10.49 -13.76 -7.21
CA ASP A 107 -11.90 -13.35 -7.05
C ASP A 107 -12.47 -13.76 -5.70
N ALA A 108 -12.21 -15.00 -5.28
CA ALA A 108 -12.66 -15.49 -3.99
C ALA A 108 -11.95 -14.79 -2.83
N PHE A 109 -10.66 -14.45 -2.98
CA PHE A 109 -9.94 -13.64 -2.01
C PHE A 109 -10.62 -12.28 -1.83
N TYR A 110 -10.88 -11.55 -2.90
CA TYR A 110 -11.48 -10.21 -2.81
C TYR A 110 -12.94 -10.23 -2.31
N ASN A 111 -13.72 -11.21 -2.72
CA ASN A 111 -15.15 -11.31 -2.37
C ASN A 111 -15.41 -11.85 -0.95
N ASN A 112 -14.37 -12.17 -0.20
CA ASN A 112 -14.52 -12.64 1.18
C ASN A 112 -14.72 -11.49 2.18
N LYS A 113 -15.12 -11.87 3.39
CA LYS A 113 -15.16 -10.97 4.53
C LYS A 113 -13.76 -10.76 5.10
N TRP A 114 -13.52 -9.59 5.72
CA TRP A 114 -12.30 -9.28 6.44
C TRP A 114 -11.86 -10.38 7.41
N GLY A 115 -12.78 -10.83 8.27
CA GLY A 115 -12.51 -11.85 9.27
C GLY A 115 -12.19 -13.25 8.71
N ALA A 116 -12.63 -13.55 7.48
CA ALA A 116 -12.45 -14.88 6.89
C ALA A 116 -10.98 -15.28 6.67
N LEU A 117 -10.10 -14.30 6.53
CA LEU A 117 -8.67 -14.50 6.26
C LEU A 117 -7.76 -14.02 7.41
N GLY A 118 -8.33 -13.53 8.51
CA GLY A 118 -7.57 -12.90 9.61
C GLY A 118 -6.53 -13.83 10.23
N ASP A 119 -6.85 -15.10 10.39
CA ASP A 119 -5.94 -16.10 10.96
C ASP A 119 -4.80 -16.50 10.01
N GLU A 120 -4.93 -16.22 8.72
CA GLU A 120 -3.96 -16.55 7.68
C GLU A 120 -3.00 -15.40 7.36
N ILE A 121 -3.38 -14.17 7.68
CA ILE A 121 -2.63 -12.95 7.37
C ILE A 121 -1.93 -12.47 8.65
N VAL A 122 -0.72 -12.96 8.87
CA VAL A 122 -0.01 -12.77 10.16
C VAL A 122 1.38 -12.15 10.02
N ASN A 123 1.99 -12.21 8.83
CA ASN A 123 3.31 -11.65 8.60
C ASN A 123 3.22 -10.18 8.16
N PRO A 124 3.98 -9.26 8.79
CA PRO A 124 4.05 -7.87 8.33
C PRO A 124 4.70 -7.79 6.95
N ILE A 125 4.49 -6.68 6.25
CA ILE A 125 5.12 -6.40 4.95
C ILE A 125 6.63 -6.62 5.04
N GLY A 126 7.18 -7.39 4.11
CA GLY A 126 8.58 -7.79 4.16
C GLY A 126 9.14 -8.28 2.83
N CYS A 127 10.17 -9.10 2.91
CA CYS A 127 10.99 -9.48 1.75
C CYS A 127 10.17 -10.01 0.58
N ALA A 128 9.26 -10.95 0.83
CA ALA A 128 8.47 -11.62 -0.21
C ALA A 128 7.34 -10.76 -0.80
N ASP A 129 7.08 -9.55 -0.28
CA ASP A 129 6.20 -8.60 -0.95
C ASP A 129 6.84 -7.99 -2.20
N CYS A 130 8.17 -7.92 -2.24
CA CYS A 130 8.94 -7.27 -3.29
C CYS A 130 9.88 -8.23 -4.04
N HIS A 131 10.31 -9.32 -3.39
CA HIS A 131 11.31 -10.24 -3.90
C HIS A 131 10.76 -11.64 -4.07
N GLU A 132 11.12 -12.28 -5.18
CA GLU A 132 10.94 -13.71 -5.39
C GLU A 132 11.73 -14.49 -4.34
N PRO A 133 11.11 -15.33 -3.50
CA PRO A 133 11.83 -16.00 -2.42
C PRO A 133 12.98 -16.91 -2.86
N GLU A 134 12.92 -17.46 -4.09
CA GLU A 134 13.91 -18.42 -4.59
C GLU A 134 15.21 -17.77 -5.08
N ASN A 135 15.15 -16.54 -5.61
CA ASN A 135 16.27 -15.91 -6.29
C ASN A 135 16.47 -14.42 -5.92
N MET A 136 15.57 -13.86 -5.10
CA MET A 136 15.56 -12.46 -4.65
C MET A 136 15.45 -11.42 -5.77
N ASN A 137 15.05 -11.80 -6.96
CA ASN A 137 14.70 -10.85 -8.00
C ASN A 137 13.46 -10.05 -7.58
N LEU A 138 13.41 -8.77 -7.96
CA LEU A 138 12.19 -7.98 -7.78
C LEU A 138 11.07 -8.57 -8.64
N HIS A 139 9.90 -8.75 -8.03
CA HIS A 139 8.72 -9.23 -8.72
C HIS A 139 7.43 -8.53 -8.29
N ILE A 140 6.42 -8.60 -9.15
CA ILE A 140 5.08 -8.13 -8.83
C ILE A 140 4.24 -9.32 -8.40
N SER A 141 3.82 -9.31 -7.14
CA SER A 141 3.06 -10.40 -6.53
C SER A 141 1.54 -10.10 -6.44
N ARG A 142 1.10 -8.88 -6.79
CA ARG A 142 -0.31 -8.46 -6.73
C ARG A 142 -0.88 -8.31 -8.15
N PRO A 143 -1.93 -9.05 -8.52
CA PRO A 143 -2.47 -9.04 -9.89
C PRO A 143 -3.00 -7.68 -10.32
N ALA A 144 -3.57 -6.88 -9.41
CA ALA A 144 -4.17 -5.58 -9.74
C ALA A 144 -3.23 -4.62 -10.47
N LEU A 145 -1.93 -4.62 -10.13
CA LEU A 145 -0.93 -3.80 -10.81
C LEU A 145 -0.68 -4.29 -12.24
N ILE A 146 -0.52 -5.60 -12.41
CA ILE A 146 -0.32 -6.22 -13.73
C ILE A 146 -1.50 -5.89 -14.64
N GLU A 147 -2.71 -6.15 -14.16
CA GLU A 147 -3.95 -5.91 -14.89
C GLU A 147 -4.14 -4.44 -15.27
N ALA A 148 -3.76 -3.51 -14.39
CA ALA A 148 -3.85 -2.08 -14.68
C ALA A 148 -2.95 -1.67 -15.85
N PHE A 149 -1.73 -2.19 -15.91
CA PHE A 149 -0.82 -1.95 -17.03
C PHE A 149 -1.26 -2.68 -18.30
N GLU A 150 -1.79 -3.88 -18.20
CA GLU A 150 -2.37 -4.61 -19.34
C GLU A 150 -3.52 -3.83 -20.00
N ARG A 151 -4.40 -3.21 -19.21
CA ARG A 151 -5.46 -2.34 -19.72
C ARG A 151 -4.92 -1.10 -20.45
N GLN A 152 -3.71 -0.66 -20.10
CA GLN A 152 -2.98 0.38 -20.85
C GLN A 152 -2.18 -0.16 -22.05
N GLY A 153 -2.24 -1.46 -22.33
CA GLY A 153 -1.45 -2.10 -23.38
C GLY A 153 0.05 -2.23 -23.05
N LYS A 154 0.43 -2.16 -21.79
CA LYS A 154 1.82 -2.27 -21.31
C LYS A 154 2.07 -3.61 -20.65
N ASP A 155 3.18 -4.22 -20.97
CA ASP A 155 3.66 -5.48 -20.38
C ASP A 155 4.75 -5.19 -19.35
N ILE A 156 4.40 -5.18 -18.07
CA ILE A 156 5.36 -4.90 -17.00
C ILE A 156 6.34 -6.02 -16.71
N THR A 157 6.15 -7.22 -17.27
CA THR A 157 7.15 -8.31 -17.17
C THR A 157 8.44 -7.97 -17.90
N LYS A 158 8.39 -6.97 -18.80
CA LYS A 158 9.54 -6.43 -19.53
C LYS A 158 10.16 -5.19 -18.89
N ALA A 159 9.69 -4.80 -17.70
CA ALA A 159 10.23 -3.66 -16.98
C ALA A 159 11.72 -3.85 -16.69
N THR A 160 12.46 -2.77 -16.82
CA THR A 160 13.88 -2.73 -16.46
C THR A 160 14.06 -2.87 -14.93
N PRO A 161 15.25 -3.28 -14.45
CA PRO A 161 15.53 -3.30 -13.01
C PRO A 161 15.29 -1.97 -12.32
N GLN A 162 15.52 -0.84 -13.00
CA GLN A 162 15.26 0.50 -12.45
C GLN A 162 13.75 0.78 -12.32
N GLU A 163 12.94 0.40 -13.31
CA GLU A 163 11.49 0.52 -13.23
C GLU A 163 10.91 -0.37 -12.13
N MET A 164 11.42 -1.59 -11.99
CA MET A 164 10.99 -2.52 -10.93
C MET A 164 11.19 -1.93 -9.53
N ARG A 165 12.18 -1.07 -9.30
CA ARG A 165 12.42 -0.37 -8.03
C ARG A 165 11.33 0.65 -7.66
N SER A 166 10.42 0.96 -8.57
CA SER A 166 9.18 1.70 -8.31
C SER A 166 7.95 0.80 -8.37
N LEU A 167 7.90 -0.15 -9.31
CA LEU A 167 6.74 -1.00 -9.53
C LEU A 167 6.40 -1.90 -8.33
N VAL A 168 7.41 -2.38 -7.60
CA VAL A 168 7.16 -3.15 -6.36
C VAL A 168 6.48 -2.31 -5.28
N CYS A 169 6.67 -1.00 -5.25
CA CYS A 169 5.97 -0.07 -4.37
C CYS A 169 4.54 0.19 -4.87
N ALA A 170 4.38 0.33 -6.19
CA ALA A 170 3.12 0.60 -6.87
C ALA A 170 2.08 -0.53 -6.74
N GLN A 171 2.45 -1.70 -6.22
CA GLN A 171 1.47 -2.74 -5.87
C GLN A 171 0.49 -2.28 -4.78
N CYS A 172 0.90 -1.31 -3.95
CA CYS A 172 0.16 -0.86 -2.76
C CYS A 172 0.06 0.67 -2.67
N HIS A 173 1.09 1.41 -3.12
CA HIS A 173 1.17 2.88 -3.04
C HIS A 173 0.61 3.54 -4.29
N VAL A 174 -0.71 3.47 -4.46
CA VAL A 174 -1.46 3.88 -5.65
C VAL A 174 -2.85 4.38 -5.30
N GLU A 175 -3.50 5.06 -6.22
CA GLU A 175 -4.95 5.25 -6.21
C GLU A 175 -5.65 3.94 -6.59
N TYR A 176 -6.69 3.58 -5.84
CA TYR A 176 -7.44 2.35 -6.06
C TYR A 176 -8.88 2.46 -5.57
N TYR A 177 -9.72 1.54 -6.06
CA TYR A 177 -11.06 1.32 -5.51
C TYR A 177 -11.43 -0.16 -5.55
N PHE A 178 -12.54 -0.49 -4.90
CA PHE A 178 -13.09 -1.86 -4.87
C PHE A 178 -14.24 -1.97 -5.87
N LYS A 179 -13.93 -2.53 -7.04
CA LYS A 179 -14.85 -2.60 -8.17
C LYS A 179 -15.97 -3.62 -7.94
N GLY A 180 -17.20 -3.18 -8.15
CA GLY A 180 -18.38 -4.03 -8.15
C GLY A 180 -18.69 -4.71 -6.82
N ASP A 181 -19.63 -5.66 -6.86
CA ASP A 181 -20.07 -6.39 -5.67
C ASP A 181 -19.00 -7.32 -5.11
N GLY A 182 -18.13 -7.86 -5.96
CA GLY A 182 -17.00 -8.71 -5.60
C GLY A 182 -15.83 -7.95 -4.94
N LYS A 183 -15.91 -6.64 -4.81
CA LYS A 183 -14.89 -5.78 -4.18
C LYS A 183 -13.49 -5.96 -4.77
N TYR A 184 -13.42 -6.19 -6.08
CA TYR A 184 -12.18 -6.43 -6.79
C TYR A 184 -11.27 -5.20 -6.75
N LEU A 185 -10.04 -5.38 -6.26
CA LEU A 185 -9.06 -4.29 -6.22
C LEU A 185 -8.73 -3.83 -7.64
N THR A 186 -8.98 -2.57 -7.94
CA THR A 186 -8.80 -2.02 -9.29
C THR A 186 -8.16 -0.65 -9.22
N PHE A 187 -7.18 -0.40 -10.09
CA PHE A 187 -6.55 0.91 -10.25
C PHE A 187 -7.21 1.67 -11.39
N PRO A 188 -7.60 2.93 -11.23
CA PRO A 188 -8.37 3.70 -12.21
C PRO A 188 -7.49 4.31 -13.32
N TRP A 189 -6.59 3.50 -13.93
CA TRP A 189 -5.53 3.98 -14.81
C TRP A 189 -5.83 3.86 -16.31
N ASP A 190 -7.01 3.42 -16.70
CA ASP A 190 -7.35 3.14 -18.09
C ASP A 190 -7.19 4.35 -19.02
N LYS A 191 -7.29 5.56 -18.47
CA LYS A 191 -7.15 6.83 -19.22
C LYS A 191 -5.78 7.50 -19.00
N GLY A 192 -5.07 7.16 -17.92
CA GLY A 192 -3.78 7.75 -17.56
C GLY A 192 -3.60 7.88 -16.05
N PHE A 193 -2.59 8.67 -15.64
CA PHE A 193 -2.20 8.86 -14.24
C PHE A 193 -2.53 10.24 -13.67
N THR A 194 -3.05 11.17 -14.50
CA THR A 194 -3.40 12.49 -14.00
C THR A 194 -4.68 12.45 -13.17
N VAL A 195 -4.89 13.46 -12.34
CA VAL A 195 -6.13 13.57 -11.55
C VAL A 195 -7.34 13.60 -12.47
N GLU A 196 -7.24 14.33 -13.59
CA GLU A 196 -8.29 14.47 -14.59
C GLU A 196 -8.60 13.12 -15.28
N ASP A 197 -7.57 12.30 -15.56
CA ASP A 197 -7.75 10.97 -16.14
C ASP A 197 -8.50 10.04 -15.17
N MET A 198 -8.11 10.06 -13.89
CA MET A 198 -8.74 9.25 -12.86
C MET A 198 -10.17 9.72 -12.56
N GLU A 199 -10.42 11.03 -12.50
CA GLU A 199 -11.75 11.61 -12.34
C GLU A 199 -12.66 11.17 -13.50
N ALA A 200 -12.18 11.30 -14.74
CA ALA A 200 -12.93 10.87 -15.94
C ALA A 200 -13.18 9.33 -15.94
N TYR A 201 -12.28 8.54 -15.39
CA TYR A 201 -12.50 7.11 -15.21
C TYR A 201 -13.63 6.83 -14.20
N TYR A 202 -13.60 7.47 -13.04
CA TYR A 202 -14.61 7.29 -12.00
C TYR A 202 -15.98 7.80 -12.40
N ASP A 203 -16.05 8.91 -13.15
CA ASP A 203 -17.28 9.45 -13.70
C ASP A 203 -17.93 8.45 -14.68
N GLU A 204 -17.13 7.85 -15.58
CA GLU A 204 -17.61 6.84 -16.52
C GLU A 204 -18.06 5.57 -15.79
N ALA A 205 -17.36 5.17 -14.74
CA ALA A 205 -17.72 4.03 -13.89
C ALA A 205 -18.94 4.30 -12.98
N GLY A 206 -19.36 5.56 -12.84
CA GLY A 206 -20.40 5.97 -11.90
C GLY A 206 -20.03 5.69 -10.44
N PHE A 207 -18.72 5.72 -10.13
CA PHE A 207 -18.21 5.34 -8.82
C PHE A 207 -18.02 6.56 -7.92
N TYR A 208 -18.34 6.37 -6.65
CA TYR A 208 -18.00 7.25 -5.53
C TYR A 208 -17.83 6.40 -4.26
N ASP A 209 -16.99 6.86 -3.32
CA ASP A 209 -16.72 6.12 -2.09
C ASP A 209 -17.88 6.18 -1.09
N TYR A 210 -18.51 7.34 -0.95
CA TYR A 210 -19.63 7.52 -0.01
C TYR A 210 -20.47 8.76 -0.32
N ILE A 211 -21.66 8.81 0.29
CA ILE A 211 -22.49 10.02 0.31
C ILE A 211 -22.20 10.80 1.59
N HIS A 212 -21.74 12.00 1.46
CA HIS A 212 -21.45 12.87 2.60
C HIS A 212 -22.74 13.13 3.42
N LYS A 213 -22.68 12.84 4.72
CA LYS A 213 -23.89 12.78 5.56
C LYS A 213 -24.62 14.10 5.66
N LEU A 214 -23.91 15.23 5.67
CA LEU A 214 -24.49 16.56 5.83
C LEU A 214 -24.88 17.20 4.50
N SER A 215 -23.97 17.26 3.53
CA SER A 215 -24.22 17.92 2.24
C SER A 215 -25.01 17.06 1.25
N ARG A 216 -25.07 15.73 1.45
CA ARG A 216 -25.66 14.74 0.52
C ARG A 216 -24.92 14.61 -0.80
N THR A 217 -23.74 15.16 -0.89
CA THR A 217 -22.89 15.08 -2.08
C THR A 217 -22.21 13.71 -2.16
N PRO A 218 -22.18 13.05 -3.34
CA PRO A 218 -21.27 11.93 -3.58
C PRO A 218 -19.83 12.41 -3.45
N ILE A 219 -19.02 11.66 -2.72
CA ILE A 219 -17.61 12.00 -2.48
C ILE A 219 -16.74 10.88 -3.03
N LEU A 220 -15.79 11.25 -3.85
CA LEU A 220 -14.65 10.44 -4.24
C LEU A 220 -13.48 10.77 -3.30
N LYS A 221 -12.92 9.75 -2.69
CA LYS A 221 -11.77 9.88 -1.78
C LYS A 221 -10.51 9.44 -2.52
N ALA A 222 -9.54 10.33 -2.69
CA ALA A 222 -8.20 9.90 -3.06
C ALA A 222 -7.62 8.99 -1.96
N GLN A 223 -7.05 7.85 -2.35
CA GLN A 223 -6.43 6.93 -1.41
C GLN A 223 -5.01 7.40 -1.05
N HIS A 224 -4.03 6.96 -1.78
CA HIS A 224 -2.62 7.36 -1.64
C HIS A 224 -1.91 7.21 -2.98
N PRO A 225 -2.17 8.14 -3.94
CA PRO A 225 -1.68 8.08 -5.31
C PRO A 225 -0.18 8.41 -5.42
N ASP A 226 0.65 7.74 -4.60
CA ASP A 226 2.07 8.06 -4.49
C ASP A 226 2.82 7.76 -5.78
N PHE A 227 2.52 6.62 -6.41
CA PHE A 227 3.15 6.23 -7.67
C PHE A 227 2.76 7.20 -8.80
N GLU A 228 1.47 7.53 -8.92
CA GLU A 228 0.96 8.44 -9.95
C GLU A 228 1.58 9.84 -9.81
N ILE A 229 1.62 10.37 -8.59
CA ILE A 229 2.26 11.68 -8.31
C ILE A 229 3.76 11.63 -8.65
N ALA A 230 4.45 10.55 -8.28
CA ALA A 230 5.86 10.38 -8.60
C ALA A 230 6.09 10.34 -10.12
N GLN A 231 5.24 9.64 -10.89
CA GLN A 231 5.35 9.57 -12.36
C GLN A 231 5.11 10.93 -13.03
N MET A 232 4.21 11.75 -12.49
CA MET A 232 3.99 13.13 -13.00
C MET A 232 5.11 14.09 -12.63
N GLY A 233 5.85 13.80 -11.56
CA GLY A 233 6.94 14.64 -11.05
C GLY A 233 8.21 14.55 -11.89
N ILE A 234 9.08 15.57 -11.74
CA ILE A 234 10.35 15.64 -12.48
C ILE A 234 11.29 14.46 -12.21
N HIS A 235 11.26 13.90 -11.00
CA HIS A 235 12.08 12.75 -10.64
C HIS A 235 11.64 11.49 -11.40
N GLY A 236 10.36 11.17 -11.42
CA GLY A 236 9.82 10.04 -12.19
C GLY A 236 10.10 10.19 -13.69
N GLN A 237 9.88 11.38 -14.25
CA GLN A 237 10.17 11.70 -15.66
C GLN A 237 11.66 11.55 -16.00
N ARG A 238 12.57 11.63 -15.03
CA ARG A 238 14.01 11.44 -15.18
C ARG A 238 14.47 10.02 -14.81
N GLY A 239 13.56 9.10 -14.52
CA GLY A 239 13.85 7.71 -14.20
C GLY A 239 14.39 7.48 -12.78
N VAL A 240 14.17 8.44 -11.87
CA VAL A 240 14.45 8.25 -10.44
C VAL A 240 13.35 7.36 -9.86
N SER A 241 13.73 6.26 -9.23
CA SER A 241 12.79 5.32 -8.62
C SER A 241 12.42 5.70 -7.18
N CYS A 242 11.31 5.14 -6.68
CA CYS A 242 10.91 5.27 -5.28
C CYS A 242 12.04 4.81 -4.33
N ALA A 243 12.66 3.68 -4.66
CA ALA A 243 13.74 3.11 -3.86
C ALA A 243 15.02 3.96 -3.86
N ASP A 244 15.24 4.83 -4.85
CA ASP A 244 16.44 5.70 -4.85
C ASP A 244 16.40 6.71 -3.69
N CYS A 245 15.19 7.10 -3.25
CA CYS A 245 15.00 8.03 -2.14
C CYS A 245 14.61 7.31 -0.84
N HIS A 246 13.71 6.31 -0.89
CA HIS A 246 13.19 5.63 0.31
C HIS A 246 14.01 4.42 0.75
N MET A 247 14.93 3.94 -0.10
CA MET A 247 15.83 2.81 0.14
C MET A 247 17.22 3.12 -0.45
N PRO A 248 17.89 4.22 -0.02
CA PRO A 248 19.14 4.63 -0.63
C PRO A 248 20.23 3.57 -0.42
N TYR A 249 21.23 3.62 -1.27
CA TYR A 249 22.37 2.72 -1.13
C TYR A 249 23.24 3.09 0.06
N LYS A 250 23.56 2.08 0.87
CA LYS A 250 24.58 2.11 1.91
C LYS A 250 25.83 1.33 1.48
N SER A 251 26.97 1.62 2.09
CA SER A 251 28.22 0.89 1.89
C SER A 251 28.79 0.48 3.24
N GLU A 252 29.06 -0.81 3.41
CA GLU A 252 29.67 -1.36 4.61
C GLU A 252 30.74 -2.37 4.23
N GLY A 253 31.95 -2.19 4.73
CA GLY A 253 33.07 -3.08 4.42
C GLY A 253 33.38 -3.23 2.93
N GLY A 254 33.08 -2.21 2.11
CA GLY A 254 33.24 -2.23 0.66
C GLY A 254 32.10 -2.90 -0.11
N VAL A 255 31.07 -3.37 0.58
CA VAL A 255 29.85 -3.93 -0.02
C VAL A 255 28.78 -2.85 -0.10
N LYS A 256 28.18 -2.68 -1.30
CA LYS A 256 27.08 -1.77 -1.54
C LYS A 256 25.75 -2.54 -1.49
N PHE A 257 24.78 -2.06 -0.72
CA PHE A 257 23.45 -2.64 -0.60
C PHE A 257 22.39 -1.55 -0.44
N SER A 258 21.13 -1.85 -0.73
CA SER A 258 20.01 -0.93 -0.48
C SER A 258 19.62 -0.96 1.01
N ASP A 259 19.37 0.22 1.57
CA ASP A 259 18.80 0.32 2.91
C ASP A 259 17.32 -0.10 2.89
N HIS A 260 16.98 -1.16 3.62
CA HIS A 260 15.60 -1.67 3.72
C HIS A 260 14.81 -1.07 4.90
N HIS A 261 15.29 -0.01 5.52
CA HIS A 261 14.52 0.70 6.54
C HIS A 261 13.26 1.37 5.99
N ILE A 262 13.14 1.59 4.70
CA ILE A 262 11.97 2.12 3.98
C ILE A 262 11.25 3.22 4.79
N GLN A 263 11.75 4.44 4.73
CA GLN A 263 11.28 5.55 5.54
C GLN A 263 11.30 6.88 4.78
N SER A 264 10.88 7.94 5.45
CA SER A 264 11.00 9.29 4.90
C SER A 264 12.46 9.60 4.55
N PRO A 265 12.76 10.14 3.35
CA PRO A 265 14.09 10.61 3.01
C PRO A 265 14.63 11.65 3.99
N LEU A 266 13.77 12.45 4.62
CA LEU A 266 14.17 13.44 5.65
C LEU A 266 14.77 12.78 6.90
N ALA A 267 14.36 11.55 7.23
CA ALA A 267 14.94 10.81 8.35
C ALA A 267 16.35 10.28 8.06
N MET A 268 16.82 10.37 6.81
CA MET A 268 18.12 9.87 6.34
C MET A 268 19.13 11.00 6.08
N ILE A 269 18.70 12.25 6.24
CA ILE A 269 19.56 13.43 6.06
C ILE A 269 20.09 13.84 7.44
N ASP A 270 21.43 13.81 7.63
CA ASP A 270 22.13 14.27 8.82
C ASP A 270 22.14 15.81 8.92
#